data_89aad3678a6662ebcaaf6382749f9519
#
_entry.id   89aad3678a6662ebcaaf6382749f9519
#
_cell.length_a   1.000
_cell.length_b   1.000
_cell.length_c   1.000
_cell.angle_alpha   90.00
_cell.angle_beta   90.00
_cell.angle_gamma   90.00
#
_symmetry.space_group_name_H-M   'P 1'
#
loop_
_entity.id
_entity.type
_entity.pdbx_description
1 polymer ?
#
loop_
_entity_poly.entity_id
_entity_poly.type
_entity_poly.pdbx_seq_one_letter_code
_entity_poly.pdbx_strand_id
1 'polypeptide(L)'
;MVSLASLWLPILLSAVIVFIASSVLHMMLRYHRADWSKVPSEDAVMDALRPIPPGDYMMPYSTGPEMMKDPAFQERMKRGPMATLTVMHGDMMTSFRNALVLWFVYSIVVSIFAAYVAGRALGPGATFLSTGFELRPRGWEMTKGKKDRQR
;
A
#
# COMPACT_ATOMS: atom_id res chain seq x y z
N MET A 1 -14.08 13.26 23.02
CA MET A 1 -13.68 12.32 21.96
C MET A 1 -14.67 12.46 20.83
N VAL A 2 -14.18 12.60 19.61
CA VAL A 2 -15.05 12.69 18.42
C VAL A 2 -15.53 11.26 18.08
N SER A 3 -16.82 11.10 17.84
CA SER A 3 -17.39 9.79 17.46
C SER A 3 -16.94 9.40 16.05
N LEU A 4 -16.53 8.15 15.86
CA LEU A 4 -16.21 7.62 14.50
C LEU A 4 -17.42 7.75 13.54
N ALA A 5 -18.64 7.61 14.08
CA ALA A 5 -19.87 7.79 13.29
C ALA A 5 -20.03 9.22 12.72
N SER A 6 -19.51 10.24 13.43
CA SER A 6 -19.53 11.62 12.90
C SER A 6 -18.43 11.88 11.85
N LEU A 7 -17.47 10.97 11.71
CA LEU A 7 -16.35 11.08 10.76
C LEU A 7 -16.56 10.26 9.47
N TRP A 8 -17.79 9.73 9.24
CA TRP A 8 -18.06 8.89 8.08
C TRP A 8 -17.75 9.59 6.74
N LEU A 9 -18.10 10.87 6.62
CA LEU A 9 -17.85 11.64 5.40
C LEU A 9 -16.34 11.91 5.16
N PRO A 10 -15.57 12.41 6.14
CA PRO A 10 -14.10 12.50 6.02
C PRO A 10 -13.43 11.17 5.69
N ILE A 11 -13.88 10.06 6.30
CA ILE A 11 -13.35 8.73 6.04
C ILE A 11 -13.57 8.35 4.58
N LEU A 12 -14.79 8.46 4.10
CA LEU A 12 -15.14 8.13 2.71
C LEU A 12 -14.40 9.03 1.71
N LEU A 13 -14.39 10.34 1.97
CA LEU A 13 -13.73 11.32 1.10
C LEU A 13 -12.20 11.05 1.04
N SER A 14 -11.57 10.77 2.16
CA SER A 14 -10.15 10.41 2.20
C SER A 14 -9.87 9.14 1.40
N ALA A 15 -10.69 8.11 1.56
CA ALA A 15 -10.54 6.86 0.82
C ALA A 15 -10.66 7.09 -0.70
N VAL A 16 -11.64 7.88 -1.14
CA VAL A 16 -11.85 8.23 -2.55
C VAL A 16 -10.65 9.02 -3.10
N ILE A 17 -10.19 10.04 -2.38
CA ILE A 17 -9.07 10.87 -2.83
C ILE A 17 -7.80 10.03 -2.94
N VAL A 18 -7.49 9.21 -1.93
CA VAL A 18 -6.31 8.33 -1.94
C VAL A 18 -6.41 7.32 -3.08
N PHE A 19 -7.58 6.72 -3.29
CA PHE A 19 -7.79 5.77 -4.37
C PHE A 19 -7.58 6.41 -5.76
N ILE A 20 -8.16 7.60 -5.99
CA ILE A 20 -8.01 8.33 -7.26
C ILE A 20 -6.54 8.75 -7.46
N ALA A 21 -5.93 9.39 -6.46
CA ALA A 21 -4.55 9.84 -6.55
C ALA A 21 -3.59 8.66 -6.82
N SER A 22 -3.77 7.56 -6.11
CA SER A 22 -3.01 6.34 -6.29
C SER A 22 -3.21 5.71 -7.68
N SER A 23 -4.45 5.70 -8.17
CA SER A 23 -4.76 5.22 -9.53
C SER A 23 -4.09 6.07 -10.60
N VAL A 24 -4.12 7.40 -10.46
CA VAL A 24 -3.41 8.31 -11.37
C VAL A 24 -1.91 8.05 -11.36
N LEU A 25 -1.31 7.93 -10.16
CA LEU A 25 0.13 7.67 -10.02
C LEU A 25 0.54 6.35 -10.68
N HIS A 26 -0.23 5.28 -10.50
CA HIS A 26 0.17 3.94 -10.95
C HIS A 26 -0.26 3.64 -12.39
N MET A 27 -1.37 4.20 -12.87
CA MET A 27 -1.92 3.89 -14.19
C MET A 27 -1.55 4.95 -15.25
N MET A 28 -1.47 6.23 -14.88
CA MET A 28 -1.21 7.32 -15.84
C MET A 28 0.26 7.71 -15.91
N LEU A 29 0.96 7.70 -14.77
CA LEU A 29 2.39 8.03 -14.75
C LEU A 29 3.22 6.81 -15.19
N ARG A 30 3.98 6.99 -16.25
CA ARG A 30 4.74 5.93 -16.93
C ARG A 30 6.06 5.54 -16.25
N TYR A 31 6.35 6.04 -15.06
CA TYR A 31 7.66 5.86 -14.43
C TYR A 31 7.95 4.40 -14.03
N HIS A 32 6.91 3.57 -13.87
CA HIS A 32 7.07 2.13 -13.61
C HIS A 32 7.21 1.26 -14.86
N ARG A 33 7.18 1.85 -16.07
CA ARG A 33 7.34 1.04 -17.30
C ARG A 33 8.71 0.41 -17.44
N ALA A 34 9.74 1.03 -16.88
CA ALA A 34 11.11 0.52 -16.90
C ALA A 34 11.31 -0.68 -15.96
N ASP A 35 10.39 -0.92 -15.03
CA ASP A 35 10.49 -2.01 -14.04
C ASP A 35 10.12 -3.37 -14.66
N TRP A 36 9.51 -3.36 -15.85
CA TRP A 36 9.06 -4.56 -16.54
C TRP A 36 9.79 -4.74 -17.87
N SER A 37 10.32 -5.92 -18.08
CA SER A 37 10.95 -6.33 -19.34
C SER A 37 10.26 -7.53 -19.93
N LYS A 38 10.21 -7.58 -21.26
CA LYS A 38 9.64 -8.73 -21.97
C LYS A 38 10.53 -9.95 -21.76
N VAL A 39 9.92 -11.09 -21.42
CA VAL A 39 10.62 -12.36 -21.32
C VAL A 39 11.00 -12.83 -22.73
N PRO A 40 12.25 -13.22 -22.98
CA PRO A 40 12.64 -13.86 -24.24
C PRO A 40 11.84 -15.15 -24.47
N SER A 41 11.41 -15.40 -25.69
CA SER A 41 10.58 -16.58 -26.04
C SER A 41 9.34 -16.73 -25.17
N GLU A 42 8.58 -15.63 -25.02
CA GLU A 42 7.43 -15.52 -24.13
C GLU A 42 6.43 -16.66 -24.28
N ASP A 43 6.11 -17.07 -25.52
CA ASP A 43 5.17 -18.16 -25.79
C ASP A 43 5.64 -19.48 -25.19
N ALA A 44 6.90 -19.82 -25.33
CA ALA A 44 7.48 -21.04 -24.75
C ALA A 44 7.45 -21.01 -23.20
N VAL A 45 7.69 -19.85 -22.60
CA VAL A 45 7.60 -19.67 -21.13
C VAL A 45 6.13 -19.78 -20.68
N MET A 46 5.19 -19.18 -21.39
CA MET A 46 3.76 -19.30 -21.10
C MET A 46 3.29 -20.75 -21.20
N ASP A 47 3.73 -21.48 -22.22
CA ASP A 47 3.38 -22.90 -22.38
C ASP A 47 3.94 -23.76 -21.24
N ALA A 48 5.17 -23.48 -20.80
CA ALA A 48 5.77 -24.16 -19.66
C ALA A 48 5.05 -23.87 -18.33
N LEU A 49 4.50 -22.66 -18.17
CA LEU A 49 3.77 -22.24 -16.97
C LEU A 49 2.30 -22.69 -16.98
N ARG A 50 1.72 -22.96 -18.15
CA ARG A 50 0.29 -23.29 -18.31
C ARG A 50 -0.21 -24.47 -17.44
N PRO A 51 0.56 -25.57 -17.24
CA PRO A 51 0.14 -26.67 -16.38
C PRO A 51 0.33 -26.39 -14.87
N ILE A 52 0.99 -25.30 -14.51
CA ILE A 52 1.26 -24.97 -13.11
C ILE A 52 0.02 -24.31 -12.49
N PRO A 53 -0.53 -24.81 -11.36
CA PRO A 53 -1.69 -24.17 -10.72
C PRO A 53 -1.42 -22.71 -10.32
N PRO A 54 -2.47 -21.88 -10.11
CA PRO A 54 -2.29 -20.54 -9.57
C PRO A 54 -1.61 -20.58 -8.20
N GLY A 55 -0.63 -19.70 -7.99
CA GLY A 55 0.12 -19.63 -6.75
C GLY A 55 1.44 -18.88 -6.88
N ASP A 56 2.12 -18.74 -5.76
CA ASP A 56 3.43 -18.12 -5.67
C ASP A 56 4.51 -19.19 -5.61
N TYR A 57 5.50 -19.06 -6.46
CA TYR A 57 6.55 -20.05 -6.66
C TYR A 57 7.93 -19.42 -6.57
N MET A 58 8.89 -20.21 -6.09
CA MET A 58 10.32 -19.88 -6.08
C MET A 58 11.11 -21.01 -6.72
N MET A 59 12.07 -20.69 -7.55
CA MET A 59 12.97 -21.65 -8.18
C MET A 59 14.43 -21.23 -7.97
N PRO A 60 15.31 -22.12 -7.47
CA PRO A 60 15.04 -23.42 -6.84
C PRO A 60 14.31 -23.25 -5.51
N TYR A 61 13.39 -24.16 -5.19
CA TYR A 61 12.62 -24.14 -3.95
C TYR A 61 13.33 -24.95 -2.86
N SER A 62 13.45 -24.36 -1.67
CA SER A 62 13.99 -25.02 -0.47
C SER A 62 12.93 -25.20 0.59
N THR A 63 12.84 -26.39 1.15
CA THR A 63 11.93 -26.69 2.27
C THR A 63 12.50 -26.32 3.65
N GLY A 64 13.78 -25.91 3.70
CA GLY A 64 14.39 -25.50 4.97
C GLY A 64 15.93 -25.57 4.98
N PRO A 65 16.53 -25.28 6.15
CA PRO A 65 17.99 -25.17 6.29
C PRO A 65 18.77 -26.43 5.92
N GLU A 66 18.18 -27.61 6.12
CA GLU A 66 18.85 -28.89 5.80
C GLU A 66 19.01 -29.06 4.27
N MET A 67 17.99 -28.72 3.50
CA MET A 67 18.10 -28.76 2.04
C MET A 67 19.15 -27.77 1.52
N MET A 68 19.32 -26.63 2.17
CA MET A 68 20.35 -25.65 1.79
C MET A 68 21.78 -26.18 1.98
N LYS A 69 21.97 -27.21 2.81
CA LYS A 69 23.27 -27.89 2.98
C LYS A 69 23.50 -29.01 1.98
N ASP A 70 22.44 -29.45 1.28
CA ASP A 70 22.54 -30.50 0.26
C ASP A 70 23.38 -30.03 -0.92
N PRO A 71 24.48 -30.77 -1.26
CA PRO A 71 25.36 -30.42 -2.37
C PRO A 71 24.63 -30.33 -3.71
N ALA A 72 23.64 -31.18 -3.96
CA ALA A 72 22.84 -31.14 -5.19
C ALA A 72 21.96 -29.90 -5.28
N PHE A 73 21.44 -29.42 -4.15
CA PHE A 73 20.71 -28.16 -4.09
C PHE A 73 21.64 -26.96 -4.30
N GLN A 74 22.80 -26.96 -3.65
CA GLN A 74 23.82 -25.92 -3.82
C GLN A 74 24.28 -25.81 -5.28
N GLU A 75 24.48 -26.94 -5.95
CA GLU A 75 24.86 -26.97 -7.36
C GLU A 75 23.77 -26.38 -8.27
N ARG A 76 22.48 -26.69 -8.01
CA ARG A 76 21.35 -26.04 -8.70
C ARG A 76 21.31 -24.53 -8.46
N MET A 77 21.55 -24.08 -7.22
CA MET A 77 21.63 -22.67 -6.88
C MET A 77 22.75 -21.94 -7.64
N LYS A 78 23.94 -22.55 -7.71
CA LYS A 78 25.09 -21.99 -8.45
C LYS A 78 24.83 -21.95 -9.95
N ARG A 79 24.20 -22.97 -10.49
CA ARG A 79 23.90 -23.09 -11.92
C ARG A 79 22.81 -22.08 -12.36
N GLY A 80 21.92 -21.72 -11.47
CA GLY A 80 20.79 -20.83 -11.80
C GLY A 80 19.87 -21.38 -12.90
N PRO A 81 18.95 -20.55 -13.41
CA PRO A 81 18.55 -19.25 -12.89
C PRO A 81 17.78 -19.34 -11.57
N MET A 82 17.79 -18.25 -10.79
CA MET A 82 16.85 -18.08 -9.66
C MET A 82 15.69 -17.21 -10.11
N ALA A 83 14.47 -17.58 -9.74
CA ALA A 83 13.29 -16.81 -10.03
C ALA A 83 12.23 -16.94 -8.93
N THR A 84 11.48 -15.86 -8.71
CA THR A 84 10.20 -15.88 -8.03
C THR A 84 9.13 -15.50 -9.03
N LEU A 85 8.01 -16.21 -9.03
CA LEU A 85 6.92 -15.96 -9.96
C LEU A 85 5.56 -16.20 -9.28
N THR A 86 4.59 -15.39 -9.65
CA THR A 86 3.18 -15.61 -9.32
C THR A 86 2.47 -16.07 -10.58
N VAL A 87 1.95 -17.31 -10.56
CA VAL A 87 1.13 -17.84 -11.65
C VAL A 87 -0.33 -17.50 -11.35
N MET A 88 -0.97 -16.80 -12.28
CA MET A 88 -2.38 -16.45 -12.22
C MET A 88 -3.09 -17.04 -13.44
N HIS A 89 -4.20 -17.73 -13.20
CA HIS A 89 -5.05 -18.21 -14.28
C HIS A 89 -6.36 -17.41 -14.31
N GLY A 90 -6.95 -17.31 -15.49
CA GLY A 90 -8.23 -16.66 -15.69
C GLY A 90 -8.16 -15.37 -16.51
N ASP A 91 -9.29 -14.67 -16.56
CA ASP A 91 -9.38 -13.43 -17.28
C ASP A 91 -8.67 -12.29 -16.53
N MET A 92 -7.67 -11.72 -17.18
CA MET A 92 -6.85 -10.62 -16.63
C MET A 92 -7.72 -9.41 -16.25
N MET A 93 -8.76 -9.12 -17.04
CA MET A 93 -9.63 -7.96 -16.76
C MET A 93 -10.46 -8.16 -15.50
N THR A 94 -10.98 -9.37 -15.29
CA THR A 94 -11.72 -9.74 -14.07
C THR A 94 -10.81 -9.69 -12.83
N SER A 95 -9.60 -10.23 -12.95
CA SER A 95 -8.61 -10.19 -11.86
C SER A 95 -8.23 -8.75 -11.51
N PHE A 96 -7.99 -7.91 -12.52
CA PHE A 96 -7.68 -6.50 -12.33
C PHE A 96 -8.83 -5.72 -11.67
N ARG A 97 -10.08 -5.93 -12.12
CA ARG A 97 -11.26 -5.31 -11.50
C ARG A 97 -11.40 -5.72 -10.04
N ASN A 98 -11.23 -6.99 -9.71
CA ASN A 98 -11.31 -7.47 -8.35
C ASN A 98 -10.21 -6.86 -7.46
N ALA A 99 -9.00 -6.73 -7.99
CA ALA A 99 -7.89 -6.07 -7.31
C ALA A 99 -8.20 -4.59 -7.01
N LEU A 100 -8.81 -3.85 -7.96
CA LEU A 100 -9.22 -2.47 -7.75
C LEU A 100 -10.29 -2.33 -6.65
N VAL A 101 -11.29 -3.23 -6.66
CA VAL A 101 -12.33 -3.24 -5.60
C VAL A 101 -11.70 -3.52 -4.24
N LEU A 102 -10.82 -4.51 -4.16
CA LEU A 102 -10.14 -4.86 -2.91
C LEU A 102 -9.25 -3.70 -2.42
N TRP A 103 -8.57 -3.01 -3.32
CA TRP A 103 -7.78 -1.83 -3.00
C TRP A 103 -8.63 -0.68 -2.47
N PHE A 104 -9.81 -0.44 -3.06
CA PHE A 104 -10.74 0.56 -2.54
C PHE A 104 -11.23 0.22 -1.14
N VAL A 105 -11.60 -1.03 -0.89
CA VAL A 105 -11.96 -1.52 0.45
C VAL A 105 -10.80 -1.33 1.44
N TYR A 106 -9.59 -1.67 1.04
CA TYR A 106 -8.39 -1.43 1.84
C TYR A 106 -8.21 0.06 2.19
N SER A 107 -8.42 0.96 1.22
CA SER A 107 -8.34 2.41 1.43
C SER A 107 -9.37 2.91 2.46
N ILE A 108 -10.58 2.34 2.47
CA ILE A 108 -11.60 2.63 3.49
C ILE A 108 -11.13 2.17 4.87
N VAL A 109 -10.62 0.93 4.98
CA VAL A 109 -10.13 0.39 6.26
C VAL A 109 -9.01 1.26 6.83
N VAL A 110 -8.02 1.63 6.02
CA VAL A 110 -6.93 2.53 6.43
C VAL A 110 -7.47 3.88 6.88
N SER A 111 -8.44 4.45 6.16
CA SER A 111 -9.07 5.74 6.51
C SER A 111 -9.83 5.68 7.84
N ILE A 112 -10.47 4.54 8.17
CA ILE A 112 -11.10 4.31 9.47
C ILE A 112 -10.07 4.32 10.59
N PHE A 113 -8.94 3.61 10.42
CA PHE A 113 -7.87 3.60 11.41
C PHE A 113 -7.25 4.99 11.60
N ALA A 114 -7.00 5.70 10.51
CA ALA A 114 -6.48 7.07 10.56
C ALA A 114 -7.45 8.01 11.31
N ALA A 115 -8.75 7.92 11.03
CA ALA A 115 -9.78 8.68 11.72
C ALA A 115 -9.88 8.33 13.23
N TYR A 116 -9.71 7.04 13.56
CA TYR A 116 -9.68 6.58 14.96
C TYR A 116 -8.50 7.20 15.72
N VAL A 117 -7.30 7.14 15.14
CA VAL A 117 -6.09 7.72 15.75
C VAL A 117 -6.23 9.24 15.86
N ALA A 118 -6.67 9.92 14.81
CA ALA A 118 -6.90 11.37 14.83
C ALA A 118 -7.93 11.77 15.88
N GLY A 119 -9.05 11.04 15.97
CA GLY A 119 -10.10 11.31 16.98
C GLY A 119 -9.64 11.11 18.43
N ARG A 120 -8.59 10.30 18.65
CA ARG A 120 -7.95 10.15 19.97
C ARG A 120 -6.89 11.20 20.25
N ALA A 121 -6.12 11.59 19.25
CA ALA A 121 -5.07 12.59 19.35
C ALA A 121 -5.63 14.03 19.52
N LEU A 122 -6.82 14.27 18.96
CA LEU A 122 -7.48 15.55 18.97
C LEU A 122 -8.33 15.72 20.25
N GLY A 123 -8.12 16.82 20.96
CA GLY A 123 -8.93 17.17 22.11
C GLY A 123 -10.37 17.57 21.75
N PRO A 124 -11.28 17.67 22.75
CA PRO A 124 -12.63 18.16 22.55
C PRO A 124 -12.61 19.56 21.89
N GLY A 125 -13.39 19.76 20.83
CA GLY A 125 -13.49 21.03 20.11
C GLY A 125 -12.49 21.24 18.97
N ALA A 126 -11.62 20.27 18.67
CA ALA A 126 -10.82 20.33 17.46
C ALA A 126 -11.70 20.15 16.21
N THR A 127 -11.72 21.16 15.36
CA THR A 127 -12.36 21.10 14.06
C THR A 127 -11.40 20.50 13.05
N PHE A 128 -11.93 19.79 12.04
CA PHE A 128 -11.13 19.16 10.98
C PHE A 128 -10.15 20.13 10.30
N LEU A 129 -10.53 21.40 10.15
CA LEU A 129 -9.67 22.43 9.59
C LEU A 129 -8.55 22.91 10.53
N SER A 130 -8.69 22.76 11.85
CA SER A 130 -7.63 23.13 12.80
C SER A 130 -6.50 22.13 12.87
N THR A 131 -6.73 20.91 12.38
CA THR A 131 -5.75 19.80 12.46
C THR A 131 -4.74 19.81 11.32
N GLY A 132 -5.08 20.40 10.18
CA GLY A 132 -4.20 20.44 9.01
C GLY A 132 -3.23 21.63 8.97
N PHE A 133 -3.45 22.67 9.74
CA PHE A 133 -2.71 23.94 9.58
C PHE A 133 -2.21 24.59 10.87
N GLU A 134 -2.58 24.11 12.06
CA GLU A 134 -2.07 24.67 13.31
C GLU A 134 -0.92 23.83 13.90
N LEU A 135 0.23 23.87 13.25
CA LEU A 135 1.53 23.76 13.91
C LEU A 135 1.88 25.09 14.62
N ARG A 136 0.92 25.72 15.28
CA ARG A 136 1.20 26.85 16.17
C ARG A 136 1.44 26.33 17.58
N PRO A 137 2.65 26.47 18.14
CA PRO A 137 2.91 26.16 19.55
C PRO A 137 1.97 27.00 20.39
N ARG A 138 1.23 26.35 21.31
CA ARG A 138 0.31 27.02 22.26
C ARG A 138 0.99 28.08 23.18
N GLY A 139 2.23 28.44 22.92
CA GLY A 139 3.00 29.39 23.74
C GLY A 139 2.98 30.84 23.30
N TRP A 140 2.50 31.16 22.08
CA TRP A 140 2.61 32.54 21.59
C TRP A 140 1.50 33.49 22.07
N GLU A 141 0.37 32.99 22.55
CA GLU A 141 -0.72 33.83 23.06
C GLU A 141 -0.43 34.38 24.48
N MET A 142 0.41 33.68 25.25
CA MET A 142 0.77 34.19 26.60
C MET A 142 1.68 35.42 26.58
N THR A 143 2.29 35.75 25.44
CA THR A 143 3.20 36.91 25.36
C THR A 143 2.48 38.20 24.98
N LYS A 144 1.28 38.14 24.36
CA LYS A 144 0.50 39.32 24.00
C LYS A 144 -0.20 39.96 25.20
N GLY A 145 -0.69 39.16 26.14
CA GLY A 145 -1.42 39.65 27.31
C GLY A 145 -0.54 40.33 28.35
N LYS A 146 0.82 40.22 28.28
CA LYS A 146 1.74 40.83 29.23
C LYS A 146 2.21 42.24 28.82
N LYS A 147 2.05 42.57 27.50
CA LYS A 147 2.49 43.89 26.99
C LYS A 147 1.44 44.99 27.15
N ASP A 148 0.16 44.62 27.28
CA ASP A 148 -0.93 45.60 27.42
C ASP A 148 -1.24 46.00 28.87
N ARG A 149 -0.53 45.41 29.89
CA ARG A 149 -0.66 45.80 31.31
C ARG A 149 0.43 46.75 31.82
N GLN A 150 1.32 47.21 30.96
CA GLN A 150 2.41 48.13 31.32
C GLN A 150 2.36 49.48 30.56
N ARG A 151 1.15 49.86 30.11
CA ARG A 151 0.90 51.22 29.61
C ARG A 151 -0.19 51.91 30.42
#